data_b16b4852f9fd71558bf46750caf2e38e
#
_entry.id   b16b4852f9fd71558bf46750caf2e38e
#
_cell.length_a   1.000
_cell.length_b   1.000
_cell.length_c   1.000
_cell.angle_alpha   90.00
_cell.angle_beta   90.00
_cell.angle_gamma   90.00
#
_symmetry.space_group_name_H-M   'P 1'
#
loop_
_entity.id
_entity.type
_entity.pdbx_description
1 polymer ?
#
loop_
_entity_poly.entity_id
_entity_poly.type
_entity_poly.pdbx_seq_one_letter_code
_entity_poly.pdbx_strand_id
1 'polypeptide(L)'
;MVRNTLKTIAIIKDIQKSNGERGANRYIISNNQTALNVMQLFSMLRMVAFKDELTVDVAPLFETIPDLENAPGVMEQLYTNPEYMAHLRARGSKQHIMLGFSDGTKDGGYLMANWGIYKAKELLTEMSRKYDVTAIFFDGRGGPPARGGGKTHQFYSSLGPNIEDKEVQLTIQGQTISSNFGTLDSAQYNLEQLISSGIKNRLNGDKNILSDNDRTVMNDLAETSYQTYKDFKSHAMFIPYLERMSTLKFYAKTNIGSRPSKRGNSDKLVFSDLRAIPFVGSWSQLKQNVPGFYGVGTALKKYEDNGEFDKVEELYKNSKFFRTLLENSMMSLTKSFFDLTKYMSKDEEFGGFWNIIHDEYETTKRLLLKLTGFKELMENEPSGKASIEVRESIVLPLLTIQQFALKKLQEFDKAGVPADDPDKLIYEKIVTRSLFGNINASRNSA
;
A
#
# COMPACT_ATOMS: atom_id res chain seq x y z
N MET A 1 -23.86 -2.08 12.91
CA MET A 1 -23.28 -1.87 11.56
C MET A 1 -24.36 -1.54 10.54
N VAL A 2 -25.28 -2.41 10.19
CA VAL A 2 -26.34 -2.22 9.16
C VAL A 2 -27.09 -0.89 9.29
N ARG A 3 -27.56 -0.54 10.51
CA ARG A 3 -28.27 0.74 10.75
C ARG A 3 -27.47 1.98 10.34
N ASN A 4 -26.14 1.97 10.54
CA ASN A 4 -25.28 3.10 10.14
C ASN A 4 -25.11 3.15 8.63
N THR A 5 -24.97 2.01 7.96
CA THR A 5 -24.91 1.94 6.49
C THR A 5 -26.19 2.49 5.88
N LEU A 6 -27.37 2.07 6.38
CA LEU A 6 -28.67 2.58 5.89
C LEU A 6 -28.82 4.09 6.09
N LYS A 7 -28.36 4.64 7.23
CA LYS A 7 -28.34 6.08 7.47
C LYS A 7 -27.42 6.81 6.51
N THR A 8 -26.22 6.25 6.25
CA THR A 8 -25.28 6.83 5.27
C THR A 8 -25.90 6.85 3.88
N ILE A 9 -26.57 5.77 3.46
CA ILE A 9 -27.25 5.71 2.15
C ILE A 9 -28.36 6.76 2.08
N ALA A 10 -29.19 6.90 3.12
CA ALA A 10 -30.32 7.83 3.14
C ALA A 10 -29.88 9.29 2.95
N ILE A 11 -28.73 9.70 3.49
CA ILE A 11 -28.25 11.10 3.44
C ILE A 11 -27.64 11.48 2.08
N ILE A 12 -27.28 10.51 1.22
CA ILE A 12 -26.59 10.78 -0.06
C ILE A 12 -27.41 11.74 -0.94
N LYS A 13 -28.72 11.54 -1.05
CA LYS A 13 -29.59 12.42 -1.84
C LYS A 13 -29.59 13.88 -1.35
N ASP A 14 -29.54 14.07 -0.05
CA ASP A 14 -29.52 15.41 0.53
C ASP A 14 -28.16 16.08 0.28
N ILE A 15 -27.08 15.32 0.34
CA ILE A 15 -25.74 15.80 -0.05
C ILE A 15 -25.73 16.16 -1.54
N GLN A 16 -26.29 15.34 -2.41
CA GLN A 16 -26.34 15.62 -3.86
C GLN A 16 -27.18 16.86 -4.17
N LYS A 17 -28.26 17.12 -3.43
CA LYS A 17 -29.04 18.35 -3.59
C LYS A 17 -28.29 19.61 -3.23
N SER A 18 -27.47 19.57 -2.16
CA SER A 18 -26.75 20.74 -1.67
C SER A 18 -25.41 20.95 -2.39
N ASN A 19 -24.72 19.88 -2.76
CA ASN A 19 -23.33 19.91 -3.29
C ASN A 19 -23.22 19.48 -4.76
N GLY A 20 -24.34 19.15 -5.40
CA GLY A 20 -24.40 18.52 -6.72
C GLY A 20 -24.12 17.03 -6.68
N GLU A 21 -24.48 16.32 -7.74
CA GLU A 21 -24.34 14.86 -7.83
C GLU A 21 -22.90 14.39 -7.58
N ARG A 22 -21.92 15.09 -8.17
CA ARG A 22 -20.48 14.74 -8.03
C ARG A 22 -19.97 14.78 -6.59
N GLY A 23 -20.63 15.46 -5.68
CA GLY A 23 -20.28 15.51 -4.26
C GLY A 23 -20.44 14.16 -3.54
N ALA A 24 -21.34 13.30 -4.02
CA ALA A 24 -21.62 12.00 -3.42
C ALA A 24 -22.17 10.99 -4.45
N ASN A 25 -21.44 10.79 -5.55
CA ASN A 25 -21.89 9.89 -6.63
C ASN A 25 -21.19 8.54 -6.68
N ARG A 26 -20.36 8.20 -5.69
CA ARG A 26 -19.67 6.92 -5.61
C ARG A 26 -19.77 6.32 -4.21
N TYR A 27 -20.02 5.04 -4.16
CA TYR A 27 -20.01 4.27 -2.92
C TYR A 27 -19.01 3.11 -3.04
N ILE A 28 -17.93 3.16 -2.26
CA ILE A 28 -16.91 2.12 -2.25
C ILE A 28 -17.31 1.04 -1.27
N ILE A 29 -17.31 -0.22 -1.71
CA ILE A 29 -17.49 -1.38 -0.84
C ILE A 29 -16.13 -2.04 -0.57
N SER A 30 -15.67 -1.97 0.68
CA SER A 30 -14.45 -2.62 1.14
C SER A 30 -14.67 -4.10 1.46
N ASN A 31 -13.59 -4.88 1.46
CA ASN A 31 -13.64 -6.32 1.69
C ASN A 31 -14.61 -7.03 0.74
N ASN A 32 -14.55 -6.63 -0.53
CA ASN A 32 -15.39 -7.21 -1.58
C ASN A 32 -14.76 -8.48 -2.13
N GLN A 33 -15.44 -9.59 -1.95
CA GLN A 33 -14.96 -10.91 -2.37
C GLN A 33 -15.82 -11.56 -3.45
N THR A 34 -17.07 -11.13 -3.57
CA THR A 34 -18.05 -11.73 -4.48
C THR A 34 -18.95 -10.68 -5.13
N ALA A 35 -19.54 -11.01 -6.28
CA ALA A 35 -20.56 -10.18 -6.92
C ALA A 35 -21.78 -9.93 -6.01
N LEU A 36 -22.10 -10.89 -5.12
CA LEU A 36 -23.19 -10.75 -4.15
C LEU A 36 -23.00 -9.55 -3.23
N ASN A 37 -21.75 -9.29 -2.77
CA ASN A 37 -21.48 -8.14 -1.91
C ASN A 37 -21.83 -6.82 -2.61
N VAL A 38 -21.50 -6.69 -3.89
CA VAL A 38 -21.83 -5.52 -4.72
C VAL A 38 -23.36 -5.41 -4.90
N MET A 39 -24.02 -6.52 -5.25
CA MET A 39 -25.47 -6.56 -5.46
C MET A 39 -26.27 -6.27 -4.19
N GLN A 40 -25.78 -6.67 -3.02
CA GLN A 40 -26.39 -6.31 -1.74
C GLN A 40 -26.36 -4.79 -1.52
N LEU A 41 -25.22 -4.13 -1.75
CA LEU A 41 -25.12 -2.68 -1.64
C LEU A 41 -26.00 -1.98 -2.71
N PHE A 42 -25.95 -2.45 -3.95
CA PHE A 42 -26.77 -1.95 -5.05
C PHE A 42 -28.27 -1.99 -4.69
N SER A 43 -28.73 -3.12 -4.16
CA SER A 43 -30.12 -3.27 -3.72
C SER A 43 -30.46 -2.34 -2.56
N MET A 44 -29.58 -2.18 -1.55
CA MET A 44 -29.79 -1.24 -0.45
C MET A 44 -29.91 0.20 -0.93
N LEU A 45 -29.07 0.63 -1.87
CA LEU A 45 -29.12 1.96 -2.48
C LEU A 45 -30.48 2.21 -3.14
N ARG A 46 -30.98 1.27 -3.94
CA ARG A 46 -32.30 1.35 -4.59
C ARG A 46 -33.47 1.35 -3.59
N MET A 47 -33.42 0.49 -2.61
CA MET A 47 -34.54 0.36 -1.63
C MET A 47 -34.65 1.57 -0.70
N VAL A 48 -33.52 2.16 -0.26
CA VAL A 48 -33.53 3.19 0.77
C VAL A 48 -33.63 4.61 0.19
N ALA A 49 -32.93 4.89 -0.90
CA ALA A 49 -32.82 6.27 -1.38
C ALA A 49 -33.11 6.47 -2.88
N PHE A 50 -32.90 5.48 -3.74
CA PHE A 50 -32.87 5.66 -5.19
C PHE A 50 -33.84 4.71 -5.92
N LYS A 51 -35.14 4.82 -5.64
CA LYS A 51 -36.14 3.92 -6.18
C LYS A 51 -36.25 3.97 -7.71
N ASP A 52 -36.21 5.16 -8.28
CA ASP A 52 -36.47 5.37 -9.71
C ASP A 52 -35.14 5.44 -10.49
N GLU A 53 -34.23 6.33 -10.08
CA GLU A 53 -32.95 6.55 -10.72
C GLU A 53 -31.82 6.51 -9.69
N LEU A 54 -30.85 5.63 -9.90
CA LEU A 54 -29.68 5.50 -9.05
C LEU A 54 -28.52 6.33 -9.61
N THR A 55 -28.25 7.48 -8.97
CA THR A 55 -27.16 8.42 -9.31
C THR A 55 -25.85 8.10 -8.58
N VAL A 56 -25.71 6.90 -8.05
CA VAL A 56 -24.53 6.46 -7.30
C VAL A 56 -23.89 5.25 -7.99
N ASP A 57 -22.62 5.36 -8.34
CA ASP A 57 -21.84 4.25 -8.86
C ASP A 57 -21.31 3.39 -7.69
N VAL A 58 -21.46 2.08 -7.79
CA VAL A 58 -20.88 1.15 -6.81
C VAL A 58 -19.48 0.76 -7.26
N ALA A 59 -18.49 1.06 -6.42
CA ALA A 59 -17.10 0.74 -6.68
C ALA A 59 -16.63 -0.42 -5.77
N PRO A 60 -16.49 -1.65 -6.30
CA PRO A 60 -15.88 -2.74 -5.56
C PRO A 60 -14.41 -2.44 -5.28
N LEU A 61 -13.95 -2.72 -4.06
CA LEU A 61 -12.56 -2.63 -3.66
C LEU A 61 -11.99 -4.04 -3.49
N PHE A 62 -10.97 -4.37 -4.27
CA PHE A 62 -10.19 -5.60 -4.16
C PHE A 62 -8.88 -5.31 -3.42
N GLU A 63 -8.64 -6.00 -2.31
CA GLU A 63 -7.60 -5.62 -1.34
C GLU A 63 -6.49 -6.67 -1.17
N THR A 64 -6.82 -7.97 -1.21
CA THR A 64 -5.88 -9.07 -1.00
C THR A 64 -5.45 -9.70 -2.32
N ILE A 65 -4.39 -10.51 -2.29
CA ILE A 65 -3.94 -11.23 -3.50
C ILE A 65 -5.05 -12.14 -4.06
N PRO A 66 -5.74 -12.96 -3.24
CA PRO A 66 -6.89 -13.74 -3.73
C PRO A 66 -8.04 -12.88 -4.29
N ASP A 67 -8.32 -11.71 -3.69
CA ASP A 67 -9.35 -10.80 -4.22
C ASP A 67 -8.98 -10.28 -5.61
N LEU A 68 -7.71 -9.90 -5.83
CA LEU A 68 -7.20 -9.42 -7.11
C LEU A 68 -7.28 -10.51 -8.19
N GLU A 69 -6.98 -11.76 -7.84
CA GLU A 69 -7.07 -12.91 -8.76
C GLU A 69 -8.52 -13.22 -9.14
N ASN A 70 -9.45 -13.09 -8.19
CA ASN A 70 -10.87 -13.37 -8.41
C ASN A 70 -11.64 -12.19 -9.02
N ALA A 71 -11.07 -10.98 -9.02
CA ALA A 71 -11.74 -9.76 -9.46
C ALA A 71 -12.36 -9.84 -10.86
N PRO A 72 -11.70 -10.40 -11.91
CA PRO A 72 -12.31 -10.55 -13.23
C PRO A 72 -13.60 -11.37 -13.21
N GLY A 73 -13.61 -12.48 -12.47
CA GLY A 73 -14.80 -13.34 -12.33
C GLY A 73 -15.95 -12.66 -11.59
N VAL A 74 -15.65 -11.85 -10.58
CA VAL A 74 -16.65 -11.02 -9.89
C VAL A 74 -17.25 -9.99 -10.85
N MET A 75 -16.42 -9.32 -11.65
CA MET A 75 -16.91 -8.32 -12.60
C MET A 75 -17.70 -8.94 -13.75
N GLU A 76 -17.31 -10.12 -14.25
CA GLU A 76 -18.09 -10.84 -15.25
C GLU A 76 -19.49 -11.17 -14.75
N GLN A 77 -19.63 -11.67 -13.52
CA GLN A 77 -20.94 -11.93 -12.91
C GLN A 77 -21.81 -10.66 -12.80
N LEU A 78 -21.19 -9.51 -12.51
CA LEU A 78 -21.92 -8.23 -12.46
C LEU A 78 -22.33 -7.76 -13.86
N TYR A 79 -21.45 -7.85 -14.86
CA TYR A 79 -21.74 -7.42 -16.22
C TYR A 79 -22.77 -8.31 -16.93
N THR A 80 -22.89 -9.57 -16.55
CA THR A 80 -23.92 -10.48 -17.04
C THR A 80 -25.25 -10.34 -16.32
N ASN A 81 -25.31 -9.61 -15.19
CA ASN A 81 -26.55 -9.32 -14.49
C ASN A 81 -27.31 -8.20 -15.20
N PRO A 82 -28.56 -8.43 -15.70
CA PRO A 82 -29.28 -7.44 -16.48
C PRO A 82 -29.57 -6.12 -15.75
N GLU A 83 -29.91 -6.18 -14.45
CA GLU A 83 -30.23 -5.00 -13.64
C GLU A 83 -28.97 -4.14 -13.40
N TYR A 84 -27.85 -4.78 -13.11
CA TYR A 84 -26.58 -4.07 -12.91
C TYR A 84 -26.07 -3.46 -14.21
N MET A 85 -26.17 -4.20 -15.32
CA MET A 85 -25.77 -3.70 -16.64
C MET A 85 -26.67 -2.54 -17.10
N ALA A 86 -27.99 -2.60 -16.84
CA ALA A 86 -28.89 -1.49 -17.13
C ALA A 86 -28.49 -0.22 -16.38
N HIS A 87 -28.11 -0.36 -15.10
CA HIS A 87 -27.57 0.75 -14.31
C HIS A 87 -26.27 1.29 -14.92
N LEU A 88 -25.30 0.44 -15.27
CA LEU A 88 -24.05 0.88 -15.88
C LEU A 88 -24.30 1.65 -17.18
N ARG A 89 -25.20 1.19 -18.05
CA ARG A 89 -25.57 1.90 -19.29
C ARG A 89 -26.15 3.28 -18.99
N ALA A 90 -27.05 3.40 -18.01
CA ALA A 90 -27.59 4.68 -17.56
C ALA A 90 -26.50 5.61 -17.00
N ARG A 91 -25.39 5.06 -16.49
CA ARG A 91 -24.22 5.79 -15.97
C ARG A 91 -23.10 5.98 -17.00
N GLY A 92 -23.38 5.84 -18.31
CA GLY A 92 -22.43 6.03 -19.39
C GLY A 92 -21.45 4.88 -19.61
N SER A 93 -21.85 3.66 -19.25
CA SER A 93 -21.07 2.41 -19.39
C SER A 93 -19.67 2.52 -18.76
N LYS A 94 -19.57 3.13 -17.58
CA LYS A 94 -18.34 3.28 -16.80
C LYS A 94 -18.42 2.48 -15.50
N GLN A 95 -17.41 1.68 -15.22
CA GLN A 95 -17.28 0.94 -13.98
C GLN A 95 -16.06 1.40 -13.19
N HIS A 96 -16.30 1.97 -12.02
CA HIS A 96 -15.22 2.29 -11.07
C HIS A 96 -14.81 1.04 -10.31
N ILE A 97 -13.51 0.72 -10.31
CA ILE A 97 -12.94 -0.43 -9.62
C ILE A 97 -11.80 0.07 -8.75
N MET A 98 -11.91 -0.10 -7.44
CA MET A 98 -10.86 0.32 -6.52
C MET A 98 -9.90 -0.82 -6.24
N LEU A 99 -8.59 -0.51 -6.22
CA LEU A 99 -7.51 -1.46 -5.96
C LEU A 99 -6.73 -1.03 -4.72
N GLY A 100 -6.59 -1.97 -3.77
CA GLY A 100 -6.02 -1.71 -2.45
C GLY A 100 -4.52 -1.98 -2.40
N PHE A 101 -3.68 -0.97 -2.63
CA PHE A 101 -2.22 -1.13 -2.57
C PHE A 101 -1.69 -1.42 -1.17
N SER A 102 -2.18 -0.71 -0.16
CA SER A 102 -1.68 -0.86 1.22
C SER A 102 -2.05 -2.21 1.83
N ASP A 103 -3.28 -2.63 1.64
CA ASP A 103 -3.76 -3.92 2.14
C ASP A 103 -3.15 -5.07 1.32
N GLY A 104 -3.00 -4.91 0.00
CA GLY A 104 -2.28 -5.85 -0.84
C GLY A 104 -0.82 -6.06 -0.42
N THR A 105 -0.10 -4.97 -0.13
CA THR A 105 1.30 -5.07 0.37
C THR A 105 1.37 -5.71 1.75
N LYS A 106 0.42 -5.39 2.65
CA LYS A 106 0.31 -6.06 3.95
C LYS A 106 0.05 -7.56 3.78
N ASP A 107 -0.79 -7.95 2.82
CA ASP A 107 -1.14 -9.34 2.55
C ASP A 107 -0.04 -10.10 1.82
N GLY A 108 0.38 -9.61 0.66
CA GLY A 108 1.22 -10.31 -0.30
C GLY A 108 2.70 -9.89 -0.33
N GLY A 109 3.11 -8.89 0.45
CA GLY A 109 4.43 -8.29 0.32
C GLY A 109 4.53 -7.35 -0.88
N TYR A 110 5.67 -6.66 -1.00
CA TYR A 110 5.82 -5.55 -1.93
C TYR A 110 5.69 -5.96 -3.40
N LEU A 111 6.46 -6.98 -3.81
CA LEU A 111 6.57 -7.35 -5.23
C LEU A 111 5.28 -7.99 -5.73
N MET A 112 4.75 -8.97 -4.99
CA MET A 112 3.51 -9.67 -5.38
C MET A 112 2.31 -8.72 -5.39
N ALA A 113 2.17 -7.82 -4.41
CA ALA A 113 1.05 -6.88 -4.37
C ALA A 113 1.00 -5.98 -5.61
N ASN A 114 2.15 -5.41 -5.99
CA ASN A 114 2.21 -4.54 -7.17
C ASN A 114 2.03 -5.32 -8.47
N TRP A 115 2.61 -6.52 -8.58
CA TRP A 115 2.42 -7.38 -9.75
C TRP A 115 1.00 -7.91 -9.86
N GLY A 116 0.39 -8.31 -8.74
CA GLY A 116 -1.01 -8.71 -8.70
C GLY A 116 -1.96 -7.61 -9.16
N ILE A 117 -1.73 -6.37 -8.71
CA ILE A 117 -2.49 -5.19 -9.17
C ILE A 117 -2.31 -4.96 -10.68
N TYR A 118 -1.07 -5.08 -11.20
CA TYR A 118 -0.81 -4.93 -12.62
C TYR A 118 -1.60 -5.96 -13.44
N LYS A 119 -1.49 -7.25 -13.10
CA LYS A 119 -2.25 -8.33 -13.74
C LYS A 119 -3.76 -8.13 -13.64
N ALA A 120 -4.24 -7.77 -12.45
CA ALA A 120 -5.66 -7.51 -12.25
C ALA A 120 -6.16 -6.37 -13.14
N LYS A 121 -5.39 -5.28 -13.29
CA LYS A 121 -5.75 -4.19 -14.21
C LYS A 121 -5.85 -4.64 -15.67
N GLU A 122 -4.92 -5.47 -16.16
CA GLU A 122 -4.99 -6.02 -17.52
C GLU A 122 -6.26 -6.86 -17.70
N LEU A 123 -6.48 -7.84 -16.82
CA LEU A 123 -7.63 -8.75 -16.90
C LEU A 123 -8.98 -8.03 -16.73
N LEU A 124 -9.05 -7.06 -15.82
CA LEU A 124 -10.24 -6.24 -15.61
C LEU A 124 -10.52 -5.32 -16.81
N THR A 125 -9.48 -4.83 -17.48
CA THR A 125 -9.62 -4.04 -18.70
C THR A 125 -10.18 -4.91 -19.83
N GLU A 126 -9.61 -6.10 -20.04
CA GLU A 126 -10.07 -7.07 -21.03
C GLU A 126 -11.53 -7.46 -20.77
N MET A 127 -11.84 -7.83 -19.52
CA MET A 127 -13.20 -8.21 -19.12
C MET A 127 -14.19 -7.05 -19.35
N SER A 128 -13.85 -5.84 -18.98
CA SER A 128 -14.74 -4.69 -19.16
C SER A 128 -14.98 -4.39 -20.64
N ARG A 129 -13.93 -4.43 -21.45
CA ARG A 129 -14.03 -4.22 -22.91
C ARG A 129 -14.90 -5.26 -23.59
N LYS A 130 -14.88 -6.53 -23.12
CA LYS A 130 -15.76 -7.62 -23.63
C LYS A 130 -17.24 -7.29 -23.49
N TYR A 131 -17.64 -6.47 -22.53
CA TYR A 131 -19.02 -6.07 -22.27
C TYR A 131 -19.32 -4.61 -22.62
N ASP A 132 -18.48 -3.94 -23.43
CA ASP A 132 -18.60 -2.53 -23.80
C ASP A 132 -18.65 -1.58 -22.59
N VAL A 133 -17.93 -1.93 -21.52
CA VAL A 133 -17.79 -1.12 -20.31
C VAL A 133 -16.37 -0.55 -20.25
N THR A 134 -16.26 0.74 -19.92
CA THR A 134 -14.95 1.36 -19.63
C THR A 134 -14.62 1.19 -18.15
N ALA A 135 -13.55 0.45 -17.85
CA ALA A 135 -13.03 0.36 -16.49
C ALA A 135 -12.35 1.68 -16.08
N ILE A 136 -12.68 2.17 -14.89
CA ILE A 136 -12.00 3.32 -14.29
C ILE A 136 -11.33 2.82 -13.02
N PHE A 137 -10.01 2.74 -13.07
CA PHE A 137 -9.25 2.30 -11.90
C PHE A 137 -9.13 3.40 -10.86
N PHE A 138 -9.54 3.09 -9.64
CA PHE A 138 -9.37 3.93 -8.48
C PHE A 138 -8.24 3.35 -7.63
N ASP A 139 -7.06 3.95 -7.75
CA ASP A 139 -5.87 3.46 -7.07
C ASP A 139 -5.82 3.98 -5.63
N GLY A 140 -6.01 3.07 -4.67
CA GLY A 140 -5.92 3.32 -3.23
C GLY A 140 -4.48 3.42 -2.75
N ARG A 141 -3.69 4.34 -3.36
CA ARG A 141 -2.26 4.51 -3.07
C ARG A 141 -2.04 5.40 -1.85
N GLY A 142 -1.07 5.02 -1.02
CA GLY A 142 -0.55 5.86 0.06
C GLY A 142 0.70 6.65 -0.35
N GLY A 143 1.35 7.31 0.61
CA GLY A 143 2.57 8.08 0.35
C GLY A 143 3.82 7.22 0.11
N PRO A 144 4.18 6.30 1.01
CA PRO A 144 5.39 5.49 0.88
C PRO A 144 5.20 4.32 -0.11
N PRO A 145 6.32 3.78 -0.67
CA PRO A 145 6.29 2.61 -1.55
C PRO A 145 5.56 1.39 -0.97
N ALA A 146 5.75 1.12 0.32
CA ALA A 146 5.03 0.08 1.06
C ALA A 146 3.50 0.20 1.05
N ARG A 147 2.97 1.33 0.58
CA ARG A 147 1.54 1.60 0.41
C ARG A 147 1.17 1.95 -1.03
N GLY A 148 2.00 1.53 -1.98
CA GLY A 148 1.82 1.80 -3.40
C GLY A 148 2.23 3.21 -3.83
N GLY A 149 2.83 4.01 -2.93
CA GLY A 149 3.36 5.35 -3.24
C GLY A 149 4.68 5.30 -4.00
N GLY A 150 5.44 6.39 -3.92
CA GLY A 150 6.67 6.58 -4.67
C GLY A 150 6.45 7.43 -5.93
N LYS A 151 7.18 7.13 -6.99
CA LYS A 151 7.19 7.92 -8.22
C LYS A 151 5.92 7.74 -9.05
N THR A 152 4.90 8.57 -8.81
CA THR A 152 3.58 8.46 -9.46
C THR A 152 3.68 8.55 -10.98
N HIS A 153 4.43 9.52 -11.52
CA HIS A 153 4.63 9.66 -12.97
C HIS A 153 5.25 8.41 -13.59
N GLN A 154 6.32 7.86 -12.98
CA GLN A 154 6.97 6.67 -13.51
C GLN A 154 6.05 5.46 -13.47
N PHE A 155 5.30 5.27 -12.39
CA PHE A 155 4.34 4.19 -12.26
C PHE A 155 3.31 4.23 -13.39
N TYR A 156 2.58 5.35 -13.57
CA TYR A 156 1.56 5.42 -14.63
C TYR A 156 2.13 5.37 -16.04
N SER A 157 3.30 5.95 -16.28
CA SER A 157 3.96 5.86 -17.59
C SER A 157 4.62 4.51 -17.87
N SER A 158 4.60 3.57 -16.93
CA SER A 158 5.10 2.20 -17.11
C SER A 158 4.00 1.17 -17.36
N LEU A 159 2.74 1.56 -17.25
CA LEU A 159 1.61 0.70 -17.56
C LEU A 159 1.54 0.49 -19.08
N GLY A 160 1.24 -0.74 -19.49
CA GLY A 160 1.14 -1.09 -20.91
C GLY A 160 -0.22 -0.71 -21.51
N PRO A 161 -0.40 -0.87 -22.84
CA PRO A 161 -1.64 -0.52 -23.55
C PRO A 161 -2.82 -1.43 -23.22
N ASN A 162 -2.56 -2.56 -22.58
CA ASN A 162 -3.59 -3.51 -22.15
C ASN A 162 -4.35 -3.02 -20.90
N ILE A 163 -3.89 -1.94 -20.26
CA ILE A 163 -4.54 -1.34 -19.09
C ILE A 163 -5.28 -0.07 -19.51
N GLU A 164 -6.57 0.02 -19.14
CA GLU A 164 -7.38 1.21 -19.43
C GLU A 164 -6.82 2.44 -18.70
N ASP A 165 -6.58 3.51 -19.43
CA ASP A 165 -5.88 4.71 -18.95
C ASP A 165 -6.58 6.05 -19.29
N LYS A 166 -7.78 6.00 -19.92
CA LYS A 166 -8.52 7.22 -20.31
C LYS A 166 -8.88 8.08 -19.11
N GLU A 167 -9.21 7.46 -17.99
CA GLU A 167 -9.56 8.14 -16.75
C GLU A 167 -8.92 7.40 -15.57
N VAL A 168 -8.22 8.13 -14.70
CA VAL A 168 -7.55 7.58 -13.52
C VAL A 168 -8.04 8.30 -12.28
N GLN A 169 -8.36 7.54 -11.24
CA GLN A 169 -8.65 8.08 -9.91
C GLN A 169 -7.55 7.71 -8.93
N LEU A 170 -7.13 8.70 -8.15
CA LEU A 170 -6.11 8.54 -7.13
C LEU A 170 -6.63 8.94 -5.76
N THR A 171 -6.28 8.18 -4.75
CA THR A 171 -6.39 8.63 -3.37
C THR A 171 -5.17 9.48 -3.04
N ILE A 172 -5.41 10.73 -2.65
CA ILE A 172 -4.39 11.58 -2.03
C ILE A 172 -4.73 11.69 -0.57
N GLN A 173 -3.84 11.24 0.32
CA GLN A 173 -4.16 11.13 1.74
C GLN A 173 -3.03 11.62 2.65
N GLY A 174 -3.42 12.02 3.85
CA GLY A 174 -2.50 12.45 4.88
C GLY A 174 -1.66 13.65 4.44
N GLN A 175 -0.40 13.62 4.78
CA GLN A 175 0.52 14.72 4.49
C GLN A 175 0.91 14.85 3.02
N THR A 176 0.64 13.83 2.20
CA THR A 176 0.83 13.89 0.76
C THR A 176 -0.03 15.00 0.14
N ILE A 177 -1.20 15.30 0.72
CA ILE A 177 -2.05 16.42 0.31
C ILE A 177 -1.27 17.73 0.39
N SER A 178 -0.70 18.04 1.57
CA SER A 178 0.06 19.29 1.78
C SER A 178 1.38 19.30 1.02
N SER A 179 2.06 18.15 0.89
CA SER A 179 3.35 18.07 0.20
C SER A 179 3.24 18.26 -1.30
N ASN A 180 2.21 17.68 -1.93
CA ASN A 180 2.07 17.65 -3.39
C ASN A 180 1.11 18.74 -3.90
N PHE A 181 0.21 19.23 -3.06
CA PHE A 181 -0.86 20.15 -3.47
C PHE A 181 -1.03 21.36 -2.53
N GLY A 182 -0.10 21.58 -1.60
CA GLY A 182 -0.19 22.66 -0.62
C GLY A 182 0.21 24.04 -1.15
N THR A 183 0.92 24.11 -2.28
CA THR A 183 1.28 25.35 -2.99
C THR A 183 0.90 25.22 -4.46
N LEU A 184 0.72 26.37 -5.15
CA LEU A 184 0.38 26.38 -6.58
C LEU A 184 1.43 25.65 -7.42
N ASP A 185 2.71 25.96 -7.22
CA ASP A 185 3.82 25.36 -7.98
C ASP A 185 3.88 23.84 -7.80
N SER A 186 3.75 23.39 -6.54
CA SER A 186 3.75 21.97 -6.22
C SER A 186 2.52 21.26 -6.81
N ALA A 187 1.34 21.87 -6.73
CA ALA A 187 0.12 21.32 -7.31
C ALA A 187 0.21 21.24 -8.84
N GLN A 188 0.65 22.31 -9.49
CA GLN A 188 0.85 22.36 -10.93
C GLN A 188 1.83 21.27 -11.36
N TYR A 189 3.00 21.18 -10.76
CA TYR A 189 4.00 20.17 -11.07
C TYR A 189 3.42 18.75 -10.99
N ASN A 190 2.75 18.41 -9.89
CA ASN A 190 2.21 17.05 -9.70
C ASN A 190 1.08 16.72 -10.69
N LEU A 191 0.22 17.70 -11.03
CA LEU A 191 -0.82 17.53 -12.05
C LEU A 191 -0.23 17.37 -13.45
N GLU A 192 0.76 18.18 -13.81
CA GLU A 192 1.47 18.07 -15.10
C GLU A 192 2.18 16.72 -15.24
N GLN A 193 2.84 16.24 -14.17
CA GLN A 193 3.46 14.91 -14.14
C GLN A 193 2.44 13.81 -14.35
N LEU A 194 1.27 13.89 -13.75
CA LEU A 194 0.22 12.89 -13.92
C LEU A 194 -0.35 12.90 -15.34
N ILE A 195 -0.68 14.08 -15.89
CA ILE A 195 -1.21 14.23 -17.25
C ILE A 195 -0.18 13.76 -18.27
N SER A 196 1.08 14.19 -18.13
CA SER A 196 2.16 13.81 -19.05
C SER A 196 2.43 12.30 -19.04
N SER A 197 2.21 11.61 -17.89
CA SER A 197 2.35 10.15 -17.83
C SER A 197 1.31 9.43 -18.68
N GLY A 198 0.06 9.89 -18.68
CA GLY A 198 -1.00 9.34 -19.54
C GLY A 198 -0.75 9.59 -21.02
N ILE A 199 -0.34 10.82 -21.38
CA ILE A 199 0.04 11.16 -22.77
C ILE A 199 1.21 10.28 -23.23
N LYS A 200 2.25 10.16 -22.40
CA LYS A 200 3.43 9.35 -22.71
C LYS A 200 3.09 7.87 -22.89
N ASN A 201 2.19 7.34 -22.07
CA ASN A 201 1.74 5.96 -22.19
C ASN A 201 1.02 5.72 -23.53
N ARG A 202 0.15 6.64 -23.96
CA ARG A 202 -0.53 6.56 -25.27
C ARG A 202 0.43 6.66 -26.46
N LEU A 203 1.44 7.52 -26.37
CA LEU A 203 2.40 7.72 -27.47
C LEU A 203 3.44 6.59 -27.56
N ASN A 204 3.75 5.92 -26.47
CA ASN A 204 4.81 4.91 -26.38
C ASN A 204 4.36 3.62 -25.70
N GLY A 205 3.07 3.38 -25.55
CA GLY A 205 2.53 2.26 -24.78
C GLY A 205 3.00 0.90 -25.27
N ASP A 206 3.18 0.72 -26.58
CA ASP A 206 3.66 -0.52 -27.18
C ASP A 206 5.06 -0.93 -26.68
N LYS A 207 5.87 0.02 -26.23
CA LYS A 207 7.19 -0.23 -25.64
C LYS A 207 7.13 -0.78 -24.19
N ASN A 208 5.96 -0.76 -23.58
CA ASN A 208 5.73 -1.26 -22.23
C ASN A 208 5.06 -2.66 -22.23
N ILE A 209 4.91 -3.29 -23.40
CA ILE A 209 4.39 -4.65 -23.49
C ILE A 209 5.46 -5.62 -22.97
N LEU A 210 5.09 -6.41 -21.98
CA LEU A 210 5.95 -7.46 -21.45
C LEU A 210 5.89 -8.68 -22.37
N SER A 211 7.05 -9.20 -22.76
CA SER A 211 7.14 -10.48 -23.46
C SER A 211 6.70 -11.64 -22.56
N ASP A 212 6.40 -12.80 -23.13
CA ASP A 212 6.04 -14.00 -22.37
C ASP A 212 7.19 -14.43 -21.45
N ASN A 213 8.44 -14.25 -21.90
CA ASN A 213 9.61 -14.53 -21.09
C ASN A 213 9.71 -13.55 -19.89
N ASP A 214 9.54 -12.24 -20.13
CA ASP A 214 9.51 -11.23 -19.06
C ASP A 214 8.40 -11.52 -18.05
N ARG A 215 7.21 -11.93 -18.52
CA ARG A 215 6.10 -12.33 -17.65
C ARG A 215 6.42 -13.57 -16.81
N THR A 216 7.10 -14.55 -17.39
CA THR A 216 7.51 -15.76 -16.70
C THR A 216 8.48 -15.44 -15.57
N VAL A 217 9.51 -14.66 -15.86
CA VAL A 217 10.49 -14.22 -14.84
C VAL A 217 9.81 -13.37 -13.76
N MET A 218 8.94 -12.43 -14.15
CA MET A 218 8.22 -11.59 -13.20
C MET A 218 7.27 -12.40 -12.30
N ASN A 219 6.56 -13.38 -12.85
CA ASN A 219 5.70 -14.27 -12.07
C ASN A 219 6.50 -15.08 -11.04
N ASP A 220 7.64 -15.64 -11.44
CA ASP A 220 8.48 -16.44 -10.55
C ASP A 220 9.11 -15.59 -9.43
N LEU A 221 9.60 -14.38 -9.77
CA LEU A 221 10.10 -13.42 -8.78
C LEU A 221 9.01 -13.03 -7.78
N ALA A 222 7.82 -12.71 -8.27
CA ALA A 222 6.70 -12.30 -7.44
C ALA A 222 6.23 -13.44 -6.53
N GLU A 223 6.13 -14.68 -7.05
CA GLU A 223 5.72 -15.85 -6.26
C GLU A 223 6.76 -16.20 -5.19
N THR A 224 8.04 -16.18 -5.55
CA THR A 224 9.13 -16.41 -4.58
C THR A 224 9.12 -15.36 -3.47
N SER A 225 8.94 -14.09 -3.82
CA SER A 225 8.82 -12.99 -2.86
C SER A 225 7.57 -13.16 -1.97
N TYR A 226 6.46 -13.59 -2.55
CA TYR A 226 5.20 -13.81 -1.82
C TYR A 226 5.33 -14.94 -0.80
N GLN A 227 5.90 -16.07 -1.20
CA GLN A 227 6.11 -17.18 -0.28
C GLN A 227 7.05 -16.80 0.86
N THR A 228 8.17 -16.14 0.55
CA THR A 228 9.10 -15.61 1.56
C THR A 228 8.40 -14.68 2.55
N TYR A 229 7.52 -13.81 2.07
CA TYR A 229 6.77 -12.90 2.94
C TYR A 229 5.70 -13.63 3.76
N LYS A 230 5.06 -14.66 3.22
CA LYS A 230 4.12 -15.52 3.97
C LYS A 230 4.83 -16.25 5.11
N ASP A 231 5.98 -16.84 4.84
CA ASP A 231 6.78 -17.54 5.85
C ASP A 231 7.22 -16.58 6.96
N PHE A 232 7.66 -15.38 6.60
CA PHE A 232 7.98 -14.32 7.54
C PHE A 232 6.79 -13.94 8.43
N LYS A 233 5.61 -13.74 7.85
CA LYS A 233 4.39 -13.40 8.61
C LYS A 233 3.92 -14.55 9.52
N SER A 234 4.16 -15.79 9.13
CA SER A 234 3.80 -16.98 9.90
C SER A 234 4.80 -17.33 11.01
N HIS A 235 5.95 -16.65 11.05
CA HIS A 235 6.94 -16.86 12.08
C HIS A 235 6.37 -16.54 13.47
N ALA A 236 6.62 -17.41 14.46
CA ALA A 236 6.04 -17.31 15.80
C ALA A 236 6.33 -15.95 16.47
N MET A 237 7.47 -15.32 16.17
CA MET A 237 7.86 -14.02 16.74
C MET A 237 7.30 -12.81 15.98
N PHE A 238 6.62 -12.97 14.84
CA PHE A 238 6.16 -11.85 14.02
C PHE A 238 5.21 -10.91 14.79
N ILE A 239 4.11 -11.43 15.31
CA ILE A 239 3.15 -10.64 16.10
C ILE A 239 3.75 -10.16 17.43
N PRO A 240 4.40 -11.02 18.24
CA PRO A 240 5.05 -10.58 19.47
C PRO A 240 6.09 -9.46 19.27
N TYR A 241 6.88 -9.54 18.18
CA TYR A 241 7.84 -8.49 17.84
C TYR A 241 7.16 -7.15 17.58
N LEU A 242 6.11 -7.13 16.76
CA LEU A 242 5.35 -5.91 16.48
C LEU A 242 4.66 -5.34 17.74
N GLU A 243 4.12 -6.19 18.60
CA GLU A 243 3.44 -5.76 19.82
C GLU A 243 4.39 -5.18 20.85
N ARG A 244 5.55 -5.80 21.05
CA ARG A 244 6.46 -5.46 22.15
C ARG A 244 7.62 -4.55 21.72
N MET A 245 8.13 -4.71 20.51
CA MET A 245 9.32 -3.96 20.06
C MET A 245 8.97 -2.72 19.23
N SER A 246 7.70 -2.56 18.79
CA SER A 246 7.29 -1.44 17.97
C SER A 246 6.28 -0.50 18.64
N THR A 247 5.91 0.55 17.93
CA THR A 247 4.89 1.51 18.37
C THR A 247 3.46 1.07 18.06
N LEU A 248 3.22 -0.16 17.62
CA LEU A 248 1.92 -0.61 17.11
C LEU A 248 0.77 -0.36 18.11
N LYS A 249 0.95 -0.71 19.38
CA LYS A 249 -0.06 -0.50 20.44
C LYS A 249 -0.38 0.99 20.67
N PHE A 250 0.56 1.89 20.34
CA PHE A 250 0.37 3.33 20.53
C PHE A 250 -0.41 4.00 19.40
N TYR A 251 -0.50 3.37 18.22
CA TYR A 251 -1.38 3.86 17.16
C TYR A 251 -2.86 3.89 17.58
N ALA A 252 -3.27 3.00 18.49
CA ALA A 252 -4.62 3.02 19.04
C ALA A 252 -4.90 4.27 19.90
N LYS A 253 -3.86 4.88 20.47
CA LYS A 253 -3.93 6.11 21.28
C LYS A 253 -3.83 7.38 20.42
N THR A 254 -3.78 7.24 19.10
CA THR A 254 -3.61 8.35 18.16
C THR A 254 -4.76 8.40 17.16
N ASN A 255 -5.11 9.60 16.69
CA ASN A 255 -6.11 9.80 15.63
C ASN A 255 -5.49 9.77 14.22
N ILE A 256 -4.51 8.87 14.00
CA ILE A 256 -3.86 8.71 12.72
C ILE A 256 -4.67 7.72 11.88
N GLY A 257 -5.21 8.21 10.76
CA GLY A 257 -6.09 7.45 9.89
C GLY A 257 -7.58 7.69 10.19
N SER A 258 -8.41 7.41 9.19
CA SER A 258 -9.87 7.60 9.25
C SER A 258 -10.62 6.50 9.99
N ARG A 259 -9.93 5.49 10.51
CA ARG A 259 -10.51 4.28 11.12
C ARG A 259 -9.69 3.84 12.34
N PRO A 260 -10.30 3.10 13.30
CA PRO A 260 -9.58 2.52 14.43
C PRO A 260 -8.37 1.68 13.97
N SER A 261 -7.34 1.57 14.80
CA SER A 261 -6.10 0.87 14.48
C SER A 261 -6.26 -0.64 14.26
N LYS A 262 -7.29 -1.27 14.84
CA LYS A 262 -7.65 -2.68 14.64
C LYS A 262 -9.14 -2.86 14.31
N ARG A 263 -9.48 -3.99 13.68
CA ARG A 263 -10.86 -4.32 13.25
C ARG A 263 -11.69 -4.99 14.35
N GLY A 264 -11.10 -5.74 15.26
CA GLY A 264 -11.78 -6.53 16.29
C GLY A 264 -11.70 -5.91 17.70
N ASN A 265 -12.53 -6.45 18.61
CA ASN A 265 -12.54 -6.09 20.03
C ASN A 265 -11.78 -7.12 20.90
N SER A 266 -11.08 -8.10 20.31
CA SER A 266 -10.32 -9.09 21.06
C SER A 266 -9.11 -8.47 21.75
N ASP A 267 -8.78 -8.93 22.95
CA ASP A 267 -7.58 -8.49 23.68
C ASP A 267 -6.29 -9.02 23.02
N LYS A 268 -6.37 -10.12 22.28
CA LYS A 268 -5.25 -10.70 21.52
C LYS A 268 -5.18 -10.08 20.13
N LEU A 269 -4.01 -9.59 19.76
CA LEU A 269 -3.74 -9.10 18.41
C LEU A 269 -3.61 -10.30 17.46
N VAL A 270 -4.39 -10.27 16.37
CA VAL A 270 -4.23 -11.20 15.26
C VAL A 270 -3.96 -10.40 13.97
N PHE A 271 -3.19 -10.97 13.06
CA PHE A 271 -2.73 -10.27 11.85
C PHE A 271 -3.89 -9.74 10.98
N SER A 272 -5.00 -10.50 10.88
CA SER A 272 -6.19 -10.11 10.13
C SER A 272 -6.85 -8.83 10.64
N ASP A 273 -6.72 -8.53 11.93
CA ASP A 273 -7.31 -7.35 12.55
C ASP A 273 -6.47 -6.10 12.35
N LEU A 274 -5.19 -6.25 12.00
CA LEU A 274 -4.29 -5.13 11.76
C LEU A 274 -4.70 -4.32 10.53
N ARG A 275 -4.82 -3.02 10.71
CA ARG A 275 -5.00 -2.07 9.62
C ARG A 275 -3.66 -1.76 8.96
N ALA A 276 -3.68 -1.53 7.65
CA ALA A 276 -2.46 -1.31 6.87
C ALA A 276 -1.66 -0.07 7.34
N ILE A 277 -2.33 1.04 7.75
CA ILE A 277 -1.63 2.25 8.21
C ILE A 277 -0.83 2.00 9.49
N PRO A 278 -1.40 1.50 10.59
CA PRO A 278 -0.63 1.16 11.79
C PRO A 278 0.45 0.11 11.53
N PHE A 279 0.17 -0.87 10.68
CA PHE A 279 1.12 -1.91 10.32
C PHE A 279 2.36 -1.34 9.63
N VAL A 280 2.19 -0.64 8.52
CA VAL A 280 3.30 -0.02 7.78
C VAL A 280 4.02 1.01 8.64
N GLY A 281 3.26 1.82 9.39
CA GLY A 281 3.82 2.84 10.26
C GLY A 281 4.68 2.29 11.38
N SER A 282 4.32 1.15 11.96
CA SER A 282 5.14 0.51 13.00
C SER A 282 6.52 0.11 12.47
N TRP A 283 6.60 -0.44 11.27
CA TRP A 283 7.87 -0.75 10.61
C TRP A 283 8.69 0.51 10.28
N SER A 284 8.01 1.60 9.88
CA SER A 284 8.67 2.89 9.62
C SER A 284 9.23 3.52 10.89
N GLN A 285 8.52 3.40 12.03
CA GLN A 285 9.01 3.90 13.33
C GLN A 285 10.20 3.08 13.86
N LEU A 286 10.31 1.81 13.50
CA LEU A 286 11.50 0.99 13.75
C LEU A 286 12.66 1.28 12.78
N LYS A 287 12.46 2.11 11.76
CA LYS A 287 13.43 2.31 10.66
C LYS A 287 13.84 1.01 9.97
N GLN A 288 12.96 0.04 9.93
CA GLN A 288 13.17 -1.25 9.25
C GLN A 288 12.44 -1.34 7.92
N ASN A 289 11.36 -0.57 7.70
CA ASN A 289 10.58 -0.42 6.46
C ASN A 289 10.26 -1.73 5.70
N VAL A 290 10.15 -2.83 6.44
CA VAL A 290 9.95 -4.21 5.95
C VAL A 290 8.94 -4.32 4.81
N PRO A 291 7.72 -3.71 4.89
CA PRO A 291 6.73 -3.88 3.82
C PRO A 291 7.11 -3.28 2.47
N GLY A 292 8.21 -2.57 2.38
CA GLY A 292 8.67 -1.93 1.14
C GLY A 292 9.73 -2.72 0.37
N PHE A 293 10.26 -3.82 0.94
CA PHE A 293 11.32 -4.58 0.29
C PHE A 293 11.35 -6.09 0.62
N TYR A 294 10.77 -6.53 1.74
CA TYR A 294 10.93 -7.90 2.23
C TYR A 294 10.47 -8.93 1.21
N GLY A 295 11.31 -9.91 0.95
CA GLY A 295 11.14 -10.96 -0.05
C GLY A 295 11.69 -10.61 -1.44
N VAL A 296 12.04 -9.33 -1.71
CA VAL A 296 12.68 -8.94 -2.99
C VAL A 296 14.10 -9.50 -3.08
N GLY A 297 14.88 -9.38 -2.00
CA GLY A 297 16.25 -9.91 -1.94
C GLY A 297 16.29 -11.42 -2.12
N THR A 298 15.46 -12.14 -1.41
CA THR A 298 15.34 -13.60 -1.54
C THR A 298 14.95 -14.02 -2.95
N ALA A 299 14.00 -13.32 -3.59
CA ALA A 299 13.60 -13.61 -4.97
C ALA A 299 14.74 -13.39 -5.97
N LEU A 300 15.48 -12.29 -5.84
CA LEU A 300 16.65 -12.01 -6.68
C LEU A 300 17.79 -13.00 -6.42
N LYS A 301 17.99 -13.38 -5.15
CA LYS A 301 19.02 -14.35 -4.75
C LYS A 301 18.81 -15.71 -5.36
N LYS A 302 17.58 -16.17 -5.51
CA LYS A 302 17.24 -17.43 -6.20
C LYS A 302 17.82 -17.47 -7.61
N TYR A 303 17.70 -16.39 -8.37
CA TYR A 303 18.28 -16.29 -9.71
C TYR A 303 19.80 -16.22 -9.70
N GLU A 304 20.38 -15.53 -8.71
CA GLU A 304 21.84 -15.51 -8.53
C GLU A 304 22.39 -16.91 -8.22
N ASP A 305 21.78 -17.61 -7.27
CA ASP A 305 22.21 -18.94 -6.84
C ASP A 305 22.09 -19.99 -7.96
N ASN A 306 21.10 -19.82 -8.87
CA ASN A 306 20.90 -20.69 -10.03
C ASN A 306 21.79 -20.32 -11.23
N GLY A 307 22.56 -19.23 -11.16
CA GLY A 307 23.37 -18.75 -12.29
C GLY A 307 22.55 -18.15 -13.43
N GLU A 308 21.31 -17.69 -13.15
CA GLU A 308 20.35 -17.16 -14.12
C GLU A 308 20.06 -15.67 -13.90
N PHE A 309 20.97 -14.93 -13.26
CA PHE A 309 20.76 -13.52 -12.92
C PHE A 309 20.65 -12.62 -14.15
N ASP A 310 21.21 -13.02 -15.28
CA ASP A 310 21.07 -12.40 -16.59
C ASP A 310 19.61 -12.22 -17.04
N LYS A 311 18.73 -13.18 -16.72
CA LYS A 311 17.28 -13.07 -16.98
C LYS A 311 16.63 -11.91 -16.22
N VAL A 312 17.09 -11.66 -15.00
CA VAL A 312 16.62 -10.54 -14.19
C VAL A 312 17.17 -9.22 -14.74
N GLU A 313 18.43 -9.20 -15.19
CA GLU A 313 19.02 -8.02 -15.83
C GLU A 313 18.29 -7.67 -17.14
N GLU A 314 17.92 -8.68 -17.92
CA GLU A 314 17.12 -8.50 -19.13
C GLU A 314 15.73 -7.93 -18.80
N LEU A 315 15.02 -8.52 -17.83
CA LEU A 315 13.73 -8.01 -17.36
C LEU A 315 13.85 -6.54 -16.86
N TYR A 316 14.91 -6.21 -16.13
CA TYR A 316 15.15 -4.84 -15.65
C TYR A 316 15.37 -3.85 -16.82
N LYS A 317 16.04 -4.27 -17.89
CA LYS A 317 16.25 -3.45 -19.10
C LYS A 317 14.95 -3.28 -19.88
N ASN A 318 14.17 -4.34 -20.05
CA ASN A 318 13.00 -4.38 -20.92
C ASN A 318 11.76 -3.79 -20.23
N SER A 319 11.56 -4.07 -18.94
CA SER A 319 10.36 -3.68 -18.21
C SER A 319 10.56 -2.39 -17.42
N LYS A 320 9.95 -1.32 -17.89
CA LYS A 320 9.87 -0.06 -17.14
C LYS A 320 9.08 -0.23 -15.84
N PHE A 321 8.07 -1.09 -15.83
CA PHE A 321 7.28 -1.39 -14.64
C PHE A 321 8.14 -2.05 -13.56
N PHE A 322 8.84 -3.13 -13.90
CA PHE A 322 9.74 -3.81 -12.97
C PHE A 322 10.83 -2.89 -12.43
N ARG A 323 11.45 -2.11 -13.31
CA ARG A 323 12.44 -1.08 -12.92
C ARG A 323 11.86 -0.08 -11.90
N THR A 324 10.66 0.44 -12.17
CA THR A 324 9.99 1.37 -11.25
C THR A 324 9.72 0.74 -9.88
N LEU A 325 9.34 -0.54 -9.84
CA LEU A 325 9.14 -1.24 -8.56
C LEU A 325 10.44 -1.36 -7.77
N LEU A 326 11.52 -1.76 -8.42
CA LEU A 326 12.81 -1.91 -7.74
C LEU A 326 13.38 -0.57 -7.26
N GLU A 327 13.25 0.50 -8.05
CA GLU A 327 13.64 1.86 -7.64
C GLU A 327 12.82 2.37 -6.43
N ASN A 328 11.52 2.07 -6.39
CA ASN A 328 10.69 2.35 -5.22
C ASN A 328 11.11 1.51 -4.00
N SER A 329 11.50 0.25 -4.20
CA SER A 329 12.05 -0.58 -3.12
C SER A 329 13.36 0.00 -2.57
N MET A 330 14.25 0.52 -3.44
CA MET A 330 15.46 1.25 -3.01
C MET A 330 15.13 2.44 -2.11
N MET A 331 14.06 3.18 -2.39
CA MET A 331 13.62 4.27 -1.52
C MET A 331 13.26 3.76 -0.11
N SER A 332 12.63 2.60 0.00
CA SER A 332 12.31 1.99 1.29
C SER A 332 13.57 1.55 2.05
N LEU A 333 14.54 0.99 1.33
CA LEU A 333 15.85 0.63 1.90
C LEU A 333 16.64 1.86 2.35
N THR A 334 16.67 2.94 1.56
CA THR A 334 17.35 4.19 1.91
C THR A 334 16.77 4.83 3.18
N LYS A 335 15.47 4.68 3.40
CA LYS A 335 14.82 5.14 4.64
C LYS A 335 15.02 4.21 5.83
N SER A 336 15.61 3.04 5.65
CA SER A 336 15.89 2.10 6.73
C SER A 336 17.20 2.47 7.41
N PHE A 337 17.25 2.32 8.75
CA PHE A 337 18.41 2.60 9.57
C PHE A 337 18.47 1.61 10.74
N PHE A 338 19.07 0.46 10.48
CA PHE A 338 19.09 -0.67 11.42
C PHE A 338 19.93 -0.42 12.68
N ASP A 339 20.87 0.53 12.65
CA ASP A 339 21.63 0.90 13.84
C ASP A 339 20.73 1.45 14.97
N LEU A 340 19.60 2.06 14.65
CA LEU A 340 18.61 2.51 15.64
C LEU A 340 18.10 1.36 16.52
N THR A 341 17.93 0.18 15.94
CA THR A 341 17.37 -1.01 16.61
C THR A 341 18.38 -2.13 16.82
N LYS A 342 19.67 -1.88 16.55
CA LYS A 342 20.76 -2.88 16.63
C LYS A 342 20.86 -3.55 18.00
N TYR A 343 20.49 -2.85 19.09
CA TYR A 343 20.41 -3.43 20.42
C TYR A 343 19.48 -4.63 20.50
N MET A 344 18.45 -4.70 19.65
CA MET A 344 17.48 -5.81 19.61
C MET A 344 18.12 -7.10 19.10
N SER A 345 19.20 -7.04 18.30
CA SER A 345 19.90 -8.23 17.81
C SER A 345 20.49 -9.10 18.93
N LYS A 346 20.67 -8.50 20.12
CA LYS A 346 21.18 -9.17 21.33
C LYS A 346 20.09 -9.59 22.31
N ASP A 347 18.83 -9.32 21.99
CA ASP A 347 17.70 -9.72 22.82
C ASP A 347 17.51 -11.24 22.74
N GLU A 348 17.37 -11.90 23.89
CA GLU A 348 17.28 -13.36 23.99
C GLU A 348 16.05 -13.93 23.25
N GLU A 349 14.95 -13.18 23.20
CA GLU A 349 13.71 -13.61 22.58
C GLU A 349 13.60 -13.13 21.11
N PHE A 350 13.97 -11.89 20.82
CA PHE A 350 13.74 -11.25 19.53
C PHE A 350 14.97 -11.12 18.64
N GLY A 351 16.17 -11.39 19.15
CA GLY A 351 17.41 -11.18 18.39
C GLY A 351 17.48 -12.01 17.11
N GLY A 352 17.03 -13.27 17.18
CA GLY A 352 16.95 -14.12 15.98
C GLY A 352 16.00 -13.56 14.92
N PHE A 353 14.84 -13.04 15.34
CA PHE A 353 13.86 -12.46 14.42
C PHE A 353 14.36 -11.13 13.82
N TRP A 354 15.03 -10.29 14.60
CA TRP A 354 15.67 -9.07 14.10
C TRP A 354 16.74 -9.39 13.04
N ASN A 355 17.56 -10.43 13.24
CA ASN A 355 18.57 -10.86 12.28
C ASN A 355 17.94 -11.32 10.96
N ILE A 356 16.83 -12.06 10.97
CA ILE A 356 16.09 -12.44 9.75
C ILE A 356 15.73 -11.20 8.93
N ILE A 357 15.25 -10.13 9.57
CA ILE A 357 14.90 -8.88 8.89
C ILE A 357 16.14 -8.18 8.33
N HIS A 358 17.20 -8.12 9.11
CA HIS A 358 18.45 -7.47 8.73
C HIS A 358 19.14 -8.20 7.56
N ASP A 359 19.17 -9.51 7.57
CA ASP A 359 19.76 -10.33 6.52
C ASP A 359 19.02 -10.15 5.18
N GLU A 360 17.69 -10.08 5.21
CA GLU A 360 16.89 -9.78 4.02
C GLU A 360 17.16 -8.35 3.52
N TYR A 361 17.33 -7.38 4.42
CA TYR A 361 17.70 -6.00 4.05
C TYR A 361 19.06 -5.95 3.34
N GLU A 362 20.08 -6.55 3.90
CA GLU A 362 21.44 -6.57 3.30
C GLU A 362 21.45 -7.34 1.97
N THR A 363 20.74 -8.47 1.90
CA THR A 363 20.60 -9.24 0.67
C THR A 363 19.91 -8.43 -0.43
N THR A 364 18.80 -7.78 -0.09
CA THR A 364 18.06 -6.93 -1.05
C THR A 364 18.93 -5.79 -1.54
N LYS A 365 19.59 -5.07 -0.62
CA LYS A 365 20.48 -3.95 -0.95
C LYS A 365 21.60 -4.38 -1.89
N ARG A 366 22.31 -5.46 -1.56
CA ARG A 366 23.42 -5.98 -2.36
C ARG A 366 22.97 -6.32 -3.78
N LEU A 367 21.85 -7.04 -3.90
CA LEU A 367 21.37 -7.51 -5.21
C LEU A 367 20.77 -6.39 -6.07
N LEU A 368 20.14 -5.41 -5.46
CA LEU A 368 19.68 -4.22 -6.20
C LEU A 368 20.88 -3.40 -6.71
N LEU A 369 21.93 -3.22 -5.92
CA LEU A 369 23.14 -2.54 -6.37
C LEU A 369 23.86 -3.33 -7.48
N LYS A 370 23.93 -4.67 -7.37
CA LYS A 370 24.44 -5.53 -8.43
C LYS A 370 23.66 -5.38 -9.73
N LEU A 371 22.33 -5.43 -9.65
CA LEU A 371 21.43 -5.36 -10.80
C LEU A 371 21.51 -4.02 -11.54
N THR A 372 21.63 -2.93 -10.80
CA THR A 372 21.64 -1.58 -11.37
C THR A 372 23.02 -1.07 -11.75
N GLY A 373 24.06 -1.67 -11.19
CA GLY A 373 25.43 -1.16 -11.30
C GLY A 373 25.70 0.11 -10.48
N PHE A 374 24.75 0.52 -9.63
CA PHE A 374 24.89 1.70 -8.77
C PHE A 374 25.87 1.43 -7.63
N LYS A 375 26.58 2.46 -7.20
CA LYS A 375 27.48 2.42 -6.05
C LYS A 375 26.73 2.54 -4.73
N GLU A 376 25.57 3.21 -4.76
CA GLU A 376 24.72 3.44 -3.59
C GLU A 376 23.23 3.45 -3.97
N LEU A 377 22.36 3.25 -2.97
CA LEU A 377 20.92 3.29 -3.16
C LEU A 377 20.47 4.68 -3.62
N MET A 378 19.55 4.74 -4.58
CA MET A 378 19.01 5.97 -5.16
C MET A 378 20.05 6.89 -5.82
N GLU A 379 21.16 6.34 -6.32
CA GLU A 379 22.19 7.12 -7.04
C GLU A 379 21.62 7.90 -8.25
N ASN A 380 20.63 7.32 -8.92
CA ASN A 380 19.91 7.97 -10.03
C ASN A 380 18.85 9.00 -9.59
N GLU A 381 18.69 9.23 -8.27
CA GLU A 381 17.65 10.10 -7.69
C GLU A 381 18.22 11.05 -6.62
N PRO A 382 19.21 11.88 -6.97
CA PRO A 382 19.95 12.68 -5.99
C PRO A 382 19.05 13.64 -5.19
N SER A 383 18.04 14.23 -5.83
CA SER A 383 17.08 15.11 -5.13
C SER A 383 16.21 14.36 -4.13
N GLY A 384 15.74 13.16 -4.49
CA GLY A 384 14.98 12.29 -3.60
C GLY A 384 15.82 11.84 -2.41
N LYS A 385 17.05 11.43 -2.66
CA LYS A 385 18.02 11.03 -1.64
C LYS A 385 18.33 12.17 -0.67
N ALA A 386 18.68 13.35 -1.17
CA ALA A 386 18.94 14.53 -0.36
C ALA A 386 17.72 14.92 0.51
N SER A 387 16.51 14.81 -0.04
CA SER A 387 15.28 15.05 0.72
C SER A 387 15.08 14.06 1.88
N ILE A 388 15.51 12.80 1.72
CA ILE A 388 15.49 11.82 2.81
C ILE A 388 16.55 12.22 3.85
N GLU A 389 17.78 12.48 3.46
CA GLU A 389 18.90 12.82 4.35
C GLU A 389 18.59 14.04 5.23
N VAL A 390 18.04 15.11 4.66
CA VAL A 390 17.65 16.30 5.42
C VAL A 390 16.58 15.99 6.48
N ARG A 391 15.63 15.13 6.16
CA ARG A 391 14.59 14.73 7.13
C ARG A 391 15.11 13.81 8.20
N GLU A 392 16.05 12.93 7.88
CA GLU A 392 16.66 12.02 8.85
C GLU A 392 17.37 12.79 9.98
N SER A 393 17.90 13.97 9.71
CA SER A 393 18.49 14.83 10.75
C SER A 393 17.49 15.24 11.86
N ILE A 394 16.20 15.24 11.56
CA ILE A 394 15.11 15.54 12.53
C ILE A 394 14.53 14.24 13.06
N VAL A 395 14.30 13.27 12.19
CA VAL A 395 13.57 12.02 12.49
C VAL A 395 14.39 11.11 13.41
N LEU A 396 15.70 10.94 13.14
CA LEU A 396 16.53 10.03 13.92
C LEU A 396 16.68 10.41 15.41
N PRO A 397 16.89 11.68 15.79
CA PRO A 397 16.88 12.07 17.21
C PRO A 397 15.56 11.76 17.90
N LEU A 398 14.42 12.04 17.24
CA LEU A 398 13.10 11.75 17.80
C LEU A 398 12.87 10.24 17.97
N LEU A 399 13.31 9.45 16.99
CA LEU A 399 13.21 7.99 17.06
C LEU A 399 14.15 7.40 18.12
N THR A 400 15.33 7.98 18.33
CA THR A 400 16.24 7.56 19.39
C THR A 400 15.58 7.74 20.76
N ILE A 401 14.95 8.88 21.00
CA ILE A 401 14.18 9.14 22.23
C ILE A 401 13.01 8.14 22.34
N GLN A 402 12.32 7.88 21.23
CA GLN A 402 11.22 6.92 21.20
C GLN A 402 11.68 5.50 21.54
N GLN A 403 12.79 5.04 20.97
CA GLN A 403 13.35 3.70 21.26
C GLN A 403 13.79 3.57 22.72
N PHE A 404 14.39 4.63 23.29
CA PHE A 404 14.71 4.66 24.71
C PHE A 404 13.44 4.52 25.58
N ALA A 405 12.39 5.28 25.25
CA ALA A 405 11.14 5.21 26.00
C ALA A 405 10.44 3.84 25.86
N LEU A 406 10.46 3.24 24.65
CA LEU A 406 9.94 1.89 24.44
C LEU A 406 10.68 0.84 25.28
N LYS A 407 12.02 0.94 25.34
CA LYS A 407 12.83 0.06 26.15
C LYS A 407 12.49 0.19 27.65
N LYS A 408 12.31 1.41 28.14
CA LYS A 408 11.88 1.64 29.53
C LYS A 408 10.51 1.05 29.82
N LEU A 409 9.56 1.18 28.91
CA LEU A 409 8.25 0.55 29.05
C LEU A 409 8.32 -0.98 29.10
N GLN A 410 9.22 -1.59 28.30
CA GLN A 410 9.46 -3.03 28.37
C GLN A 410 10.06 -3.46 29.72
N GLU A 411 10.98 -2.65 30.27
CA GLU A 411 11.54 -2.89 31.60
C GLU A 411 10.44 -2.84 32.69
N PHE A 412 9.55 -1.83 32.62
CA PHE A 412 8.40 -1.73 33.54
C PHE A 412 7.42 -2.90 33.37
N ASP A 413 7.12 -3.31 32.15
CA ASP A 413 6.23 -4.45 31.89
C ASP A 413 6.82 -5.76 32.47
N LYS A 414 8.14 -5.99 32.31
CA LYS A 414 8.86 -7.14 32.89
C LYS A 414 8.87 -7.11 34.42
N ALA A 415 8.93 -5.92 35.01
CA ALA A 415 8.91 -5.72 36.46
C ALA A 415 7.49 -5.74 37.06
N GLY A 416 6.44 -5.91 36.24
CA GLY A 416 5.05 -5.93 36.71
C GLY A 416 4.54 -4.57 37.21
N VAL A 417 5.14 -3.45 36.78
CA VAL A 417 4.73 -2.10 37.19
C VAL A 417 3.31 -1.81 36.70
N PRO A 418 2.41 -1.30 37.55
CA PRO A 418 1.02 -1.00 37.19
C PRO A 418 0.90 -0.05 36.00
N ALA A 419 -0.21 -0.15 35.26
CA ALA A 419 -0.44 0.67 34.07
C ALA A 419 -0.66 2.17 34.37
N ASP A 420 -1.10 2.49 35.58
CA ASP A 420 -1.35 3.85 36.07
C ASP A 420 -0.15 4.46 36.82
N ASP A 421 0.98 3.78 36.86
CA ASP A 421 2.22 4.31 37.42
C ASP A 421 2.64 5.61 36.73
N PRO A 422 2.94 6.70 37.50
CA PRO A 422 3.27 8.01 36.94
C PRO A 422 4.45 7.99 35.96
N ASP A 423 5.52 7.27 36.27
CA ASP A 423 6.72 7.20 35.43
C ASP A 423 6.42 6.43 34.15
N LYS A 424 5.68 5.31 34.25
CA LYS A 424 5.23 4.55 33.08
C LYS A 424 4.38 5.43 32.13
N LEU A 425 3.46 6.21 32.68
CA LEU A 425 2.63 7.15 31.90
C LEU A 425 3.45 8.25 31.23
N ILE A 426 4.56 8.70 31.84
CA ILE A 426 5.49 9.66 31.22
C ILE A 426 6.13 9.05 29.95
N TYR A 427 6.67 7.84 30.04
CA TYR A 427 7.27 7.16 28.90
C TYR A 427 6.25 6.85 27.79
N GLU A 428 5.02 6.48 28.13
CA GLU A 428 3.95 6.32 27.15
C GLU A 428 3.63 7.63 26.40
N LYS A 429 3.62 8.77 27.10
CA LYS A 429 3.46 10.09 26.48
C LYS A 429 4.63 10.43 25.56
N ILE A 430 5.87 10.10 25.94
CA ILE A 430 7.05 10.30 25.11
C ILE A 430 6.91 9.50 23.80
N VAL A 431 6.55 8.20 23.87
CA VAL A 431 6.32 7.38 22.68
C VAL A 431 5.22 7.97 21.78
N THR A 432 4.09 8.35 22.37
CA THR A 432 2.95 8.88 21.59
C THR A 432 3.31 10.21 20.92
N ARG A 433 3.98 11.14 21.62
CA ARG A 433 4.37 12.44 21.08
C ARG A 433 5.45 12.32 20.00
N SER A 434 6.46 11.46 20.23
CA SER A 434 7.49 11.21 19.22
C SER A 434 6.91 10.51 17.98
N LEU A 435 5.93 9.61 18.13
CA LEU A 435 5.21 9.00 17.03
C LEU A 435 4.57 10.08 16.12
N PHE A 436 3.84 11.03 16.70
CA PHE A 436 3.27 12.17 15.95
C PHE A 436 4.35 13.04 15.30
N GLY A 437 5.40 13.38 16.06
CA GLY A 437 6.53 14.17 15.56
C GLY A 437 7.18 13.52 14.35
N ASN A 438 7.43 12.22 14.41
CA ASN A 438 8.06 11.45 13.34
C ASN A 438 7.19 11.38 12.07
N ILE A 439 5.88 11.14 12.21
CA ILE A 439 4.97 11.12 11.07
C ILE A 439 4.97 12.48 10.36
N ASN A 440 4.98 13.56 11.13
CA ASN A 440 5.01 14.92 10.58
C ASN A 440 6.37 15.26 9.94
N ALA A 441 7.48 14.96 10.60
CA ALA A 441 8.82 15.27 10.11
C ALA A 441 9.22 14.44 8.88
N SER A 442 8.88 13.15 8.87
CA SER A 442 9.21 12.26 7.76
C SER A 442 8.44 12.58 6.47
N ARG A 443 7.32 13.32 6.57
CA ARG A 443 6.37 13.59 5.47
C ARG A 443 5.96 12.34 4.67
N ASN A 444 6.16 11.20 5.24
CA ASN A 444 5.66 9.95 4.78
C ASN A 444 4.80 9.43 5.92
N SER A 445 3.56 9.87 5.92
CA SER A 445 2.58 9.22 6.75
C SER A 445 2.62 7.74 6.42
N ALA A 446 3.31 7.04 7.24
CA ALA A 446 3.60 5.62 7.20
C ALA A 446 3.31 4.98 5.87
#